data_f87050f88060590b75215acad3e3d42f
#
_entry.id   f87050f88060590b75215acad3e3d42f
#
_cell.length_a   1.000
_cell.length_b   1.000
_cell.length_c   1.000
_cell.angle_alpha   90.00
_cell.angle_beta   90.00
_cell.angle_gamma   90.00
#
_symmetry.space_group_name_H-M   'P 1'
#
loop_
_entity.id
_entity.type
_entity.pdbx_description
1 polymer ?
#
loop_
_entity_poly.entity_id
_entity_poly.type
_entity_poly.pdbx_seq_one_letter_code
_entity_poly.pdbx_strand_id
1 'polypeptide(L)'
;MRKTSRKIASSFLAAAMLIPSFSLPAAASEPDTGAASAEYKIYPTPQSVVYGTGATTVSKDVHVVYSAGIDQFTKDHAKEVFALLGQDVTLSEGDTPEEGKTNLLVGIQGEESPAADYFETHTIAAKDLFEKTDSYALEIGEGTIAILGVSTDAAFYGLTSLKHIFSQVENREVRSLRIEDFADVKTRGFIEGYYGNPWSHEDRLDLMKFGGDYKLNGYFYAPKDDPKHNAKWRELYTEDELQKHKELAEAGNKSKCYYIYALHPFMHNAVNFGDNYARDLKIIEDKFEQLMQVGVKQFAILADDAAVPGGNPQNYVTLMTDLTEWIKTKQSEYPGLKSDMIFCPADYMGNGSSAEMQTLKQLPDSVSIVQTGGRIWGEVGPSFNDPFYERMGRPAFMWINWPCSDNTKDGLIMGGAEAVLKPNT
;
A
#
# COMPACT_ATOMS: atom_id res chain seq x y z
N MET A 1 -57.66 31.55 41.83
CA MET A 1 -58.68 31.81 40.81
C MET A 1 -58.71 30.65 39.85
N ARG A 2 -59.84 29.90 39.86
CA ARG A 2 -60.12 28.76 38.96
C ARG A 2 -60.39 29.27 37.57
N LYS A 3 -59.87 28.58 36.52
CA LYS A 3 -60.50 28.52 35.22
C LYS A 3 -60.36 27.12 34.60
N THR A 4 -61.55 26.68 34.32
CA THR A 4 -62.06 25.39 33.87
C THR A 4 -61.62 25.02 32.44
N SER A 5 -61.29 23.75 32.27
CA SER A 5 -61.13 23.04 31.00
C SER A 5 -62.47 22.77 30.31
N ARG A 6 -62.54 22.97 29.01
CA ARG A 6 -63.62 22.40 28.16
C ARG A 6 -63.04 21.33 27.26
N LYS A 7 -63.48 20.12 27.42
CA LYS A 7 -63.28 19.00 26.48
C LYS A 7 -64.30 19.13 25.34
N ILE A 8 -63.78 19.07 24.09
CA ILE A 8 -64.61 18.88 22.91
C ILE A 8 -64.38 17.45 22.43
N ALA A 9 -65.40 16.63 22.47
CA ALA A 9 -65.43 15.28 21.91
C ALA A 9 -65.84 15.40 20.43
N SER A 10 -65.01 14.96 19.48
CA SER A 10 -65.39 14.77 18.09
C SER A 10 -65.48 13.28 17.78
N SER A 11 -66.73 12.85 17.54
CA SER A 11 -67.02 11.50 17.07
C SER A 11 -66.68 11.39 15.58
N PHE A 12 -65.79 10.51 15.24
CA PHE A 12 -65.58 10.12 13.83
C PHE A 12 -66.28 8.76 13.59
N LEU A 13 -67.21 8.80 12.67
CA LEU A 13 -67.94 7.65 12.13
C LEU A 13 -67.00 6.90 11.16
N ALA A 14 -66.68 5.65 11.50
CA ALA A 14 -65.89 4.79 10.62
C ALA A 14 -66.82 4.10 9.62
N ALA A 15 -66.73 4.48 8.35
CA ALA A 15 -67.31 3.74 7.24
C ALA A 15 -66.29 2.65 6.80
N ALA A 16 -66.64 1.39 7.06
CA ALA A 16 -65.90 0.24 6.58
C ALA A 16 -66.14 0.03 5.09
N MET A 17 -65.16 0.36 4.24
CA MET A 17 -65.12 -0.10 2.84
C MET A 17 -64.51 -1.49 2.79
N LEU A 18 -65.31 -2.48 2.42
CA LEU A 18 -64.85 -3.82 2.04
C LEU A 18 -64.13 -3.73 0.68
N ILE A 19 -62.78 -3.80 0.69
CA ILE A 19 -61.97 -3.98 -0.50
C ILE A 19 -61.82 -5.49 -0.73
N PRO A 20 -62.18 -6.05 -1.90
CA PRO A 20 -61.97 -7.47 -2.17
C PRO A 20 -60.44 -7.72 -2.26
N SER A 21 -59.96 -8.62 -1.41
CA SER A 21 -58.56 -9.08 -1.46
C SER A 21 -58.34 -9.92 -2.72
N PHE A 22 -57.75 -9.30 -3.73
CA PHE A 22 -57.11 -10.06 -4.82
C PHE A 22 -55.80 -10.63 -4.27
N SER A 23 -55.78 -11.91 -3.96
CA SER A 23 -54.54 -12.68 -3.77
C SER A 23 -53.85 -12.81 -5.10
N LEU A 24 -52.83 -12.01 -5.33
CA LEU A 24 -51.82 -12.29 -6.34
C LEU A 24 -51.10 -13.58 -5.93
N PRO A 25 -50.88 -14.53 -6.87
CA PRO A 25 -50.04 -15.67 -6.58
C PRO A 25 -48.64 -15.12 -6.18
N ALA A 26 -48.14 -15.57 -5.04
CA ALA A 26 -46.77 -15.34 -4.66
C ALA A 26 -45.88 -15.92 -5.80
N ALA A 27 -45.15 -15.05 -6.49
CA ALA A 27 -44.06 -15.52 -7.31
C ALA A 27 -43.19 -16.35 -6.40
N ALA A 28 -43.01 -17.64 -6.74
CA ALA A 28 -42.02 -18.47 -6.08
C ALA A 28 -40.68 -17.73 -6.22
N SER A 29 -40.10 -17.26 -5.13
CA SER A 29 -38.71 -16.83 -5.10
C SER A 29 -37.92 -18.06 -5.47
N GLU A 30 -37.16 -17.96 -6.56
CA GLU A 30 -36.12 -18.95 -6.84
C GLU A 30 -35.29 -19.10 -5.56
N PRO A 31 -34.84 -20.33 -5.22
CA PRO A 31 -34.00 -20.51 -4.04
C PRO A 31 -32.76 -19.63 -4.23
N ASP A 32 -32.55 -18.71 -3.31
CA ASP A 32 -31.36 -17.89 -3.18
C ASP A 32 -30.17 -18.86 -3.09
N THR A 33 -29.44 -19.03 -4.17
CA THR A 33 -28.19 -19.78 -4.14
C THR A 33 -27.22 -18.95 -3.34
N GLY A 34 -26.76 -19.44 -2.18
CA GLY A 34 -25.98 -18.70 -1.21
C GLY A 34 -24.81 -17.90 -1.77
N ALA A 35 -24.30 -18.30 -2.95
CA ALA A 35 -23.27 -17.57 -3.67
C ALA A 35 -23.78 -16.26 -4.32
N ALA A 36 -25.00 -16.22 -4.84
CA ALA A 36 -25.55 -15.02 -5.50
C ALA A 36 -25.90 -13.88 -4.52
N SER A 37 -26.01 -14.16 -3.21
CA SER A 37 -26.25 -13.20 -2.15
C SER A 37 -25.00 -12.89 -1.30
N ALA A 38 -23.88 -13.58 -1.52
CA ALA A 38 -22.66 -13.42 -0.72
C ALA A 38 -22.13 -11.98 -0.77
N GLU A 39 -21.69 -11.47 0.38
CA GLU A 39 -20.89 -10.25 0.51
C GLU A 39 -19.52 -10.61 1.06
N TYR A 40 -18.47 -10.14 0.42
CA TYR A 40 -17.10 -10.53 0.75
C TYR A 40 -16.41 -9.48 1.63
N LYS A 41 -15.65 -9.96 2.61
CA LYS A 41 -14.75 -9.12 3.42
C LYS A 41 -13.43 -8.95 2.67
N ILE A 42 -13.15 -7.73 2.25
CA ILE A 42 -11.93 -7.37 1.51
C ILE A 42 -11.19 -6.32 2.32
N TYR A 43 -9.88 -6.49 2.48
CA TYR A 43 -9.04 -5.60 3.29
C TYR A 43 -7.82 -5.10 2.51
N PRO A 44 -7.50 -3.78 2.56
CA PRO A 44 -8.37 -2.70 3.01
C PRO A 44 -9.71 -2.72 2.29
N THR A 45 -10.75 -2.15 2.91
CA THR A 45 -12.06 -2.01 2.26
C THR A 45 -11.92 -1.22 0.97
N PRO A 46 -12.31 -1.76 -0.20
CA PRO A 46 -12.22 -1.04 -1.45
C PRO A 46 -13.07 0.23 -1.46
N GLN A 47 -12.68 1.22 -2.27
CA GLN A 47 -13.41 2.49 -2.42
C GLN A 47 -14.84 2.28 -2.94
N SER A 48 -15.03 1.29 -3.84
CA SER A 48 -16.33 0.93 -4.38
C SER A 48 -16.43 -0.57 -4.61
N VAL A 49 -17.55 -1.18 -4.16
CA VAL A 49 -17.94 -2.55 -4.49
C VAL A 49 -19.38 -2.55 -4.93
N VAL A 50 -19.64 -3.00 -6.16
CA VAL A 50 -20.99 -3.14 -6.71
C VAL A 50 -21.26 -4.61 -7.00
N TYR A 51 -22.19 -5.21 -6.26
CA TYR A 51 -22.58 -6.60 -6.43
C TYR A 51 -23.62 -6.77 -7.54
N GLY A 52 -23.40 -7.75 -8.40
CA GLY A 52 -24.39 -8.25 -9.35
C GLY A 52 -25.41 -9.18 -8.73
N THR A 53 -26.36 -9.61 -9.53
CA THR A 53 -27.45 -10.54 -9.13
C THR A 53 -27.11 -12.01 -9.44
N GLY A 54 -26.05 -12.30 -10.16
CA GLY A 54 -25.62 -13.64 -10.57
C GLY A 54 -24.41 -14.15 -9.81
N ALA A 55 -24.12 -15.41 -9.97
CA ALA A 55 -22.89 -16.06 -9.56
C ALA A 55 -22.30 -16.84 -10.75
N THR A 56 -20.99 -17.00 -10.76
CA THR A 56 -20.29 -17.79 -11.77
C THR A 56 -19.45 -18.87 -11.09
N THR A 57 -19.39 -20.05 -11.71
CA THR A 57 -18.50 -21.13 -11.25
C THR A 57 -17.17 -21.01 -12.00
N VAL A 58 -16.09 -20.75 -11.26
CA VAL A 58 -14.75 -20.74 -11.83
C VAL A 58 -14.38 -22.14 -12.28
N SER A 59 -13.99 -22.30 -13.55
CA SER A 59 -13.58 -23.59 -14.11
C SER A 59 -12.27 -24.08 -13.46
N LYS A 60 -12.01 -25.40 -13.55
CA LYS A 60 -10.71 -25.95 -13.11
C LYS A 60 -9.57 -25.55 -14.05
N ASP A 61 -9.90 -25.36 -15.29
CA ASP A 61 -9.02 -24.93 -16.37
C ASP A 61 -9.28 -23.45 -16.64
N VAL A 62 -8.46 -22.58 -16.05
CA VAL A 62 -8.56 -21.13 -16.22
C VAL A 62 -7.59 -20.69 -17.30
N HIS A 63 -8.11 -19.98 -18.30
CA HIS A 63 -7.29 -19.40 -19.34
C HIS A 63 -6.90 -17.98 -18.96
N VAL A 64 -5.59 -17.67 -18.99
CA VAL A 64 -5.08 -16.38 -18.51
C VAL A 64 -4.46 -15.61 -19.66
N VAL A 65 -4.83 -14.34 -19.77
CA VAL A 65 -4.22 -13.39 -20.70
C VAL A 65 -3.64 -12.20 -19.94
N TYR A 66 -2.34 -12.02 -20.07
CA TYR A 66 -1.63 -10.91 -19.44
C TYR A 66 -1.23 -9.85 -20.46
N SER A 67 -1.32 -8.57 -20.11
CA SER A 67 -0.62 -7.55 -20.90
C SER A 67 0.90 -7.63 -20.70
N ALA A 68 1.66 -7.07 -21.66
CA ALA A 68 3.11 -7.23 -21.73
C ALA A 68 3.86 -6.71 -20.50
N GLY A 69 3.35 -5.66 -19.85
CA GLY A 69 3.96 -5.05 -18.67
C GLY A 69 3.71 -5.78 -17.35
N ILE A 70 2.88 -6.84 -17.34
CA ILE A 70 2.66 -7.62 -16.11
C ILE A 70 3.90 -8.43 -15.77
N ASP A 71 4.49 -8.16 -14.61
CA ASP A 71 5.71 -8.82 -14.16
C ASP A 71 5.47 -10.25 -13.64
N GLN A 72 6.57 -11.01 -13.52
CA GLN A 72 6.52 -12.40 -13.11
C GLN A 72 5.95 -12.61 -11.70
N PHE A 73 6.21 -11.68 -10.77
CA PHE A 73 5.69 -11.79 -9.41
C PHE A 73 4.17 -11.65 -9.37
N THR A 74 3.61 -10.79 -10.21
CA THR A 74 2.15 -10.65 -10.36
C THR A 74 1.53 -11.90 -11.00
N LYS A 75 2.19 -12.48 -12.00
CA LYS A 75 1.77 -13.76 -12.59
C LYS A 75 1.81 -14.91 -11.58
N ASP A 76 2.85 -14.98 -10.76
CA ASP A 76 2.96 -16.03 -9.73
C ASP A 76 1.93 -15.83 -8.61
N HIS A 77 1.63 -14.56 -8.25
CA HIS A 77 0.54 -14.26 -7.32
C HIS A 77 -0.83 -14.72 -7.85
N ALA A 78 -1.10 -14.55 -9.13
CA ALA A 78 -2.33 -15.07 -9.73
C ALA A 78 -2.47 -16.61 -9.54
N LYS A 79 -1.37 -17.37 -9.71
CA LYS A 79 -1.37 -18.82 -9.45
C LYS A 79 -1.69 -19.14 -7.99
N GLU A 80 -1.06 -18.39 -7.03
CA GLU A 80 -1.33 -18.55 -5.61
C GLU A 80 -2.80 -18.25 -5.26
N VAL A 81 -3.38 -17.21 -5.86
CA VAL A 81 -4.78 -16.80 -5.66
C VAL A 81 -5.75 -17.88 -6.14
N PHE A 82 -5.55 -18.40 -7.34
CA PHE A 82 -6.45 -19.42 -7.90
C PHE A 82 -6.29 -20.79 -7.22
N ALA A 83 -5.14 -21.09 -6.65
CA ALA A 83 -4.93 -22.31 -5.85
C ALA A 83 -5.83 -22.38 -4.61
N LEU A 84 -6.36 -21.26 -4.12
CA LEU A 84 -7.35 -21.22 -3.02
C LEU A 84 -8.66 -21.89 -3.39
N LEU A 85 -9.01 -21.95 -4.68
CA LEU A 85 -10.23 -22.58 -5.17
C LEU A 85 -10.12 -24.12 -5.31
N GLY A 86 -8.92 -24.66 -5.16
CA GLY A 86 -8.64 -26.10 -5.18
C GLY A 86 -7.30 -26.43 -5.81
N GLN A 87 -6.67 -27.51 -5.36
CA GLN A 87 -5.35 -27.97 -5.84
C GLN A 87 -5.39 -28.43 -7.31
N ASP A 88 -6.58 -28.68 -7.85
CA ASP A 88 -6.82 -29.10 -9.22
C ASP A 88 -7.20 -27.94 -10.15
N VAL A 89 -7.15 -26.70 -9.66
CA VAL A 89 -7.31 -25.51 -10.49
C VAL A 89 -5.97 -25.14 -11.12
N THR A 90 -5.94 -25.05 -12.44
CA THR A 90 -4.75 -24.76 -13.23
C THR A 90 -4.94 -23.51 -14.07
N LEU A 91 -3.84 -22.76 -14.26
CA LEU A 91 -3.81 -21.59 -15.13
C LEU A 91 -2.98 -21.89 -16.37
N SER A 92 -3.58 -21.71 -17.56
CA SER A 92 -2.91 -21.80 -18.87
C SER A 92 -2.82 -20.42 -19.51
N GLU A 93 -1.60 -19.96 -19.85
CA GLU A 93 -1.40 -18.64 -20.46
C GLU A 93 -1.65 -18.70 -21.99
N GLY A 94 -2.23 -17.63 -22.55
CA GLY A 94 -2.41 -17.41 -23.97
C GLY A 94 -2.52 -15.94 -24.32
N ASP A 95 -2.72 -15.65 -25.60
CA ASP A 95 -2.74 -14.27 -26.11
C ASP A 95 -4.18 -13.72 -26.27
N THR A 96 -5.18 -14.58 -26.31
CA THR A 96 -6.59 -14.20 -26.51
C THR A 96 -7.51 -15.04 -25.63
N PRO A 97 -8.67 -14.49 -25.18
CA PRO A 97 -9.65 -15.27 -24.42
C PRO A 97 -10.10 -16.55 -25.15
N GLU A 98 -10.38 -17.63 -24.40
CA GLU A 98 -10.88 -18.89 -24.90
C GLU A 98 -12.37 -19.09 -24.57
N GLU A 99 -13.18 -19.42 -25.56
CA GLU A 99 -14.59 -19.74 -25.36
C GLU A 99 -14.78 -21.04 -24.54
N GLY A 100 -15.74 -21.03 -23.62
CA GLY A 100 -16.08 -22.21 -22.79
C GLY A 100 -15.17 -22.40 -21.58
N LYS A 101 -14.17 -21.54 -21.35
CA LYS A 101 -13.33 -21.51 -20.15
C LYS A 101 -13.62 -20.28 -19.28
N THR A 102 -13.22 -20.33 -18.02
CA THR A 102 -13.07 -19.10 -17.24
C THR A 102 -11.82 -18.37 -17.73
N ASN A 103 -11.98 -17.13 -18.19
CA ASN A 103 -10.88 -16.29 -18.62
C ASN A 103 -10.46 -15.33 -17.47
N LEU A 104 -9.18 -15.33 -17.13
CA LEU A 104 -8.57 -14.30 -16.28
C LEU A 104 -7.82 -13.30 -17.17
N LEU A 105 -8.31 -12.07 -17.24
CA LEU A 105 -7.69 -10.99 -18.01
C LEU A 105 -6.99 -10.04 -17.05
N VAL A 106 -5.68 -9.88 -17.16
CA VAL A 106 -4.90 -8.98 -16.29
C VAL A 106 -4.09 -8.01 -17.14
N GLY A 107 -4.39 -6.73 -17.01
CA GLY A 107 -3.78 -5.70 -17.84
C GLY A 107 -3.32 -4.45 -17.08
N ILE A 108 -2.57 -3.63 -17.80
CA ILE A 108 -2.11 -2.31 -17.37
C ILE A 108 -2.81 -1.26 -18.23
N GLN A 109 -3.35 -0.24 -17.57
CA GLN A 109 -4.00 0.89 -18.27
C GLN A 109 -3.02 1.57 -19.24
N GLY A 110 -3.48 1.77 -20.48
CA GLY A 110 -2.68 2.36 -21.55
C GLY A 110 -1.87 1.36 -22.37
N GLU A 111 -1.87 0.07 -22.00
CA GLU A 111 -1.37 -1.01 -22.83
C GLU A 111 -2.51 -1.68 -23.62
N GLU A 112 -2.28 -1.98 -24.91
CA GLU A 112 -3.21 -2.80 -25.69
C GLU A 112 -3.28 -4.20 -25.11
N SER A 113 -4.48 -4.64 -24.69
CA SER A 113 -4.67 -5.96 -24.10
C SER A 113 -6.15 -6.32 -23.99
N PRO A 114 -6.52 -7.62 -23.96
CA PRO A 114 -7.90 -8.05 -23.74
C PRO A 114 -8.52 -7.51 -22.44
N ALA A 115 -7.73 -7.23 -21.41
CA ALA A 115 -8.21 -6.57 -20.20
C ALA A 115 -8.62 -5.11 -20.46
N ALA A 116 -7.82 -4.36 -21.22
CA ALA A 116 -8.16 -2.98 -21.61
C ALA A 116 -9.41 -2.96 -22.48
N ASP A 117 -9.50 -3.83 -23.50
CA ASP A 117 -10.67 -3.97 -24.39
C ASP A 117 -11.93 -4.31 -23.60
N TYR A 118 -11.80 -5.18 -22.58
CA TYR A 118 -12.92 -5.54 -21.70
C TYR A 118 -13.47 -4.30 -21.00
N PHE A 119 -12.62 -3.50 -20.39
CA PHE A 119 -13.05 -2.30 -19.67
C PHE A 119 -13.42 -1.12 -20.56
N GLU A 120 -13.09 -1.11 -21.85
CA GLU A 120 -13.65 -0.15 -22.81
C GLU A 120 -15.14 -0.36 -23.06
N THR A 121 -15.61 -1.61 -23.01
CA THR A 121 -17.00 -2.00 -23.21
C THR A 121 -17.81 -2.10 -21.91
N HIS A 122 -17.14 -2.15 -20.76
CA HIS A 122 -17.73 -2.23 -19.42
C HIS A 122 -17.52 -0.90 -18.67
N THR A 123 -18.59 -0.32 -18.18
CA THR A 123 -18.54 1.02 -17.57
C THR A 123 -17.72 1.02 -16.28
N ILE A 124 -16.67 1.83 -16.24
CA ILE A 124 -16.00 2.27 -15.00
C ILE A 124 -16.74 3.51 -14.52
N ALA A 125 -17.23 3.49 -13.28
CA ALA A 125 -18.04 4.58 -12.71
C ALA A 125 -17.19 5.80 -12.37
N ALA A 126 -16.00 5.61 -11.82
CA ALA A 126 -15.07 6.68 -11.51
C ALA A 126 -14.28 7.09 -12.75
N LYS A 127 -14.64 8.23 -13.36
CA LYS A 127 -14.00 8.72 -14.59
C LYS A 127 -12.49 8.98 -14.47
N ASP A 128 -12.01 9.27 -13.26
CA ASP A 128 -10.62 9.59 -12.93
C ASP A 128 -9.93 8.46 -12.14
N LEU A 129 -10.50 7.24 -12.18
CA LEU A 129 -9.95 6.11 -11.43
C LEU A 129 -8.45 5.92 -11.69
N PHE A 130 -8.06 5.89 -12.94
CA PHE A 130 -6.68 5.60 -13.33
C PHE A 130 -5.71 6.78 -13.19
N GLU A 131 -6.17 7.91 -12.65
CA GLU A 131 -5.33 9.02 -12.19
C GLU A 131 -4.95 8.88 -10.72
N LYS A 132 -5.56 7.92 -10.00
CA LYS A 132 -5.35 7.71 -8.57
C LYS A 132 -4.17 6.77 -8.30
N THR A 133 -3.61 6.88 -7.11
CA THR A 133 -2.49 6.05 -6.64
C THR A 133 -2.89 4.58 -6.56
N ASP A 134 -2.08 3.70 -7.18
CA ASP A 134 -2.23 2.24 -7.14
C ASP A 134 -3.64 1.74 -7.53
N SER A 135 -4.33 2.50 -8.38
CA SER A 135 -5.72 2.22 -8.72
C SER A 135 -5.88 1.03 -9.67
N TYR A 136 -6.98 0.33 -9.48
CA TYR A 136 -7.39 -0.78 -10.35
C TYR A 136 -8.91 -0.89 -10.42
N ALA A 137 -9.38 -1.49 -11.52
CA ALA A 137 -10.72 -2.05 -11.66
C ALA A 137 -10.63 -3.58 -11.66
N LEU A 138 -11.55 -4.24 -10.97
CA LEU A 138 -11.75 -5.69 -10.98
C LEU A 138 -13.21 -5.97 -11.28
N GLU A 139 -13.50 -6.83 -12.23
CA GLU A 139 -14.86 -7.30 -12.49
C GLU A 139 -14.90 -8.83 -12.55
N ILE A 140 -15.91 -9.42 -11.89
CA ILE A 140 -16.24 -10.85 -11.95
C ILE A 140 -17.60 -10.96 -12.61
N GLY A 141 -17.60 -11.46 -13.85
CA GLY A 141 -18.78 -11.69 -14.68
C GLY A 141 -18.91 -13.15 -15.09
N GLU A 142 -19.84 -13.43 -15.99
CA GLU A 142 -20.05 -14.77 -16.52
C GLU A 142 -18.83 -15.21 -17.37
N GLY A 143 -18.11 -16.23 -16.89
CA GLY A 143 -16.96 -16.80 -17.59
C GLY A 143 -15.70 -15.91 -17.66
N THR A 144 -15.73 -14.70 -17.07
CA THR A 144 -14.60 -13.76 -17.14
C THR A 144 -14.34 -13.10 -15.79
N ILE A 145 -13.07 -13.05 -15.42
CA ILE A 145 -12.54 -12.23 -14.32
C ILE A 145 -11.53 -11.28 -14.96
N ALA A 146 -11.78 -9.99 -14.90
CA ALA A 146 -10.94 -8.97 -15.51
C ALA A 146 -10.36 -8.03 -14.46
N ILE A 147 -9.06 -7.72 -14.56
CA ILE A 147 -8.34 -6.78 -13.72
C ILE A 147 -7.57 -5.82 -14.62
N LEU A 148 -7.75 -4.52 -14.41
CA LEU A 148 -7.01 -3.47 -15.09
C LEU A 148 -6.43 -2.52 -14.04
N GLY A 149 -5.10 -2.46 -13.91
CA GLY A 149 -4.40 -1.59 -12.97
C GLY A 149 -3.62 -0.49 -13.68
N VAL A 150 -3.30 0.60 -12.98
CA VAL A 150 -2.39 1.65 -13.52
C VAL A 150 -0.95 1.17 -13.64
N SER A 151 -0.62 0.05 -13.06
CA SER A 151 0.71 -0.58 -13.08
C SER A 151 0.60 -2.08 -12.77
N THR A 152 1.69 -2.82 -12.94
CA THR A 152 1.75 -4.23 -12.51
C THR A 152 1.51 -4.40 -11.00
N ASP A 153 1.92 -3.43 -10.16
CA ASP A 153 1.66 -3.44 -8.72
C ASP A 153 0.17 -3.24 -8.42
N ALA A 154 -0.50 -2.33 -9.14
CA ALA A 154 -1.94 -2.13 -9.01
C ALA A 154 -2.74 -3.36 -9.47
N ALA A 155 -2.32 -4.04 -10.54
CA ALA A 155 -2.89 -5.31 -10.97
C ALA A 155 -2.69 -6.41 -9.90
N PHE A 156 -1.53 -6.46 -9.24
CA PHE A 156 -1.27 -7.32 -8.08
C PHE A 156 -2.26 -7.04 -6.94
N TYR A 157 -2.57 -5.77 -6.63
CA TYR A 157 -3.56 -5.42 -5.61
C TYR A 157 -4.98 -5.82 -6.00
N GLY A 158 -5.31 -5.80 -7.29
CA GLY A 158 -6.54 -6.38 -7.81
C GLY A 158 -6.62 -7.89 -7.56
N LEU A 159 -5.54 -8.63 -7.82
CA LEU A 159 -5.41 -10.05 -7.49
C LEU A 159 -5.46 -10.30 -5.97
N THR A 160 -4.91 -9.40 -5.16
CA THR A 160 -5.03 -9.49 -3.69
C THR A 160 -6.47 -9.33 -3.21
N SER A 161 -7.26 -8.45 -3.83
CA SER A 161 -8.70 -8.39 -3.57
C SER A 161 -9.40 -9.68 -3.96
N LEU A 162 -9.03 -10.27 -5.09
CA LEU A 162 -9.53 -11.57 -5.52
C LEU A 162 -9.12 -12.70 -4.56
N LYS A 163 -7.90 -12.65 -3.99
CA LYS A 163 -7.44 -13.56 -2.93
C LYS A 163 -8.38 -13.53 -1.72
N HIS A 164 -8.75 -12.33 -1.26
CA HIS A 164 -9.68 -12.18 -0.15
C HIS A 164 -11.06 -12.75 -0.50
N ILE A 165 -11.57 -12.51 -1.70
CA ILE A 165 -12.83 -13.08 -2.18
C ILE A 165 -12.74 -14.62 -2.19
N PHE A 166 -11.72 -15.18 -2.84
CA PHE A 166 -11.57 -16.62 -3.00
C PHE A 166 -11.36 -17.38 -1.69
N SER A 167 -10.78 -16.75 -0.67
CA SER A 167 -10.67 -17.34 0.66
C SER A 167 -12.01 -17.55 1.37
N GLN A 168 -13.10 -16.97 0.87
CA GLN A 168 -14.46 -17.02 1.42
C GLN A 168 -15.44 -17.79 0.51
N VAL A 169 -14.93 -18.37 -0.60
CA VAL A 169 -15.72 -19.04 -1.62
C VAL A 169 -15.78 -20.54 -1.38
N GLU A 170 -16.96 -21.13 -1.50
CA GLU A 170 -17.17 -22.57 -1.52
C GLU A 170 -17.48 -23.04 -2.95
N ASN A 171 -17.09 -24.28 -3.29
CA ASN A 171 -17.40 -24.91 -4.57
C ASN A 171 -17.01 -24.09 -5.82
N ARG A 172 -16.06 -23.15 -5.70
CA ARG A 172 -15.62 -22.23 -6.76
C ARG A 172 -16.74 -21.34 -7.32
N GLU A 173 -17.80 -21.15 -6.58
CA GLU A 173 -18.95 -20.35 -6.97
C GLU A 173 -18.82 -18.93 -6.42
N VAL A 174 -18.64 -17.94 -7.30
CA VAL A 174 -18.32 -16.55 -6.93
C VAL A 174 -19.44 -15.64 -7.42
N ARG A 175 -19.94 -14.77 -6.54
CA ARG A 175 -20.91 -13.74 -6.91
C ARG A 175 -20.30 -12.75 -7.91
N SER A 176 -21.07 -12.39 -8.92
CA SER A 176 -20.68 -11.33 -9.86
C SER A 176 -20.57 -10.00 -9.10
N LEU A 177 -19.49 -9.28 -9.34
CA LEU A 177 -19.23 -7.98 -8.71
C LEU A 177 -18.28 -7.13 -9.54
N ARG A 178 -18.26 -5.83 -9.25
CA ARG A 178 -17.24 -4.89 -9.70
C ARG A 178 -16.62 -4.18 -8.50
N ILE A 179 -15.32 -4.04 -8.54
CA ILE A 179 -14.52 -3.26 -7.60
C ILE A 179 -13.81 -2.14 -8.37
N GLU A 180 -13.89 -0.93 -7.84
CA GLU A 180 -13.03 0.19 -8.21
C GLU A 180 -12.31 0.63 -6.96
N ASP A 181 -10.97 0.58 -6.98
CA ASP A 181 -10.18 0.81 -5.78
C ASP A 181 -8.91 1.60 -6.08
N PHE A 182 -8.46 2.34 -5.10
CA PHE A 182 -7.22 3.11 -5.12
C PHE A 182 -6.74 3.38 -3.70
N ALA A 183 -5.46 3.73 -3.55
CA ALA A 183 -4.89 4.07 -2.27
C ALA A 183 -4.99 5.58 -2.00
N ASP A 184 -5.41 5.96 -0.80
CA ASP A 184 -5.45 7.36 -0.35
C ASP A 184 -4.04 7.92 -0.10
N VAL A 185 -3.06 7.05 0.19
CA VAL A 185 -1.68 7.44 0.44
C VAL A 185 -0.69 6.63 -0.40
N LYS A 186 0.35 7.32 -0.90
CA LYS A 186 1.34 6.72 -1.80
C LYS A 186 2.15 5.60 -1.13
N THR A 187 2.61 5.79 0.10
CA THR A 187 3.42 4.80 0.83
C THR A 187 2.70 4.35 2.09
N ARG A 188 2.57 3.03 2.24
CA ARG A 188 1.88 2.35 3.34
C ARG A 188 2.75 1.19 3.78
N GLY A 189 3.11 1.13 5.06
CA GLY A 189 4.02 0.05 5.45
C GLY A 189 4.46 0.08 6.89
N PHE A 190 5.56 -0.58 7.12
CA PHE A 190 6.18 -0.74 8.43
C PHE A 190 7.57 -0.10 8.44
N ILE A 191 7.99 0.35 9.61
CA ILE A 191 9.38 0.75 9.85
C ILE A 191 9.91 0.04 11.09
N GLU A 192 11.08 -0.60 10.95
CA GLU A 192 11.82 -1.18 12.07
C GLU A 192 12.89 -0.19 12.52
N GLY A 193 12.47 0.86 13.24
CA GLY A 193 13.36 1.93 13.70
C GLY A 193 13.36 2.14 15.21
N TYR A 194 12.78 1.22 15.98
CA TYR A 194 12.60 1.31 17.41
C TYR A 194 13.82 0.78 18.20
N TYR A 195 13.92 1.17 19.47
CA TYR A 195 14.90 0.64 20.42
C TYR A 195 14.31 -0.55 21.17
N GLY A 196 15.08 -1.61 21.33
CA GLY A 196 14.67 -2.82 22.02
C GLY A 196 15.11 -4.07 21.30
N ASN A 197 14.33 -5.14 21.37
CA ASN A 197 14.64 -6.38 20.67
C ASN A 197 14.27 -6.25 19.19
N PRO A 198 15.22 -6.40 18.28
CA PRO A 198 14.94 -6.36 16.84
C PRO A 198 14.08 -7.56 16.43
N TRP A 199 13.37 -7.42 15.31
CA TRP A 199 12.70 -8.55 14.70
C TRP A 199 13.73 -9.56 14.17
N SER A 200 13.38 -10.84 14.20
CA SER A 200 14.19 -11.86 13.55
C SER A 200 14.16 -11.69 12.02
N HIS A 201 15.12 -12.29 11.33
CA HIS A 201 15.11 -12.29 9.86
C HIS A 201 13.82 -12.93 9.30
N GLU A 202 13.36 -14.00 9.93
CA GLU A 202 12.14 -14.72 9.58
C GLU A 202 10.88 -13.85 9.76
N ASP A 203 10.79 -13.15 10.92
CA ASP A 203 9.70 -12.21 11.17
C ASP A 203 9.63 -11.07 10.11
N ARG A 204 10.80 -10.58 9.66
CA ARG A 204 10.87 -9.57 8.59
C ARG A 204 10.33 -10.09 7.26
N LEU A 205 10.66 -11.35 6.90
CA LEU A 205 10.13 -12.01 5.69
C LEU A 205 8.61 -12.20 5.78
N ASP A 206 8.12 -12.67 6.92
CA ASP A 206 6.69 -12.87 7.16
C ASP A 206 5.92 -11.54 7.15
N LEU A 207 6.49 -10.49 7.71
CA LEU A 207 5.89 -9.15 7.73
C LEU A 207 5.72 -8.57 6.32
N MET A 208 6.70 -8.77 5.42
CA MET A 208 6.57 -8.33 4.03
C MET A 208 5.51 -9.12 3.27
N LYS A 209 5.42 -10.42 3.50
CA LYS A 209 4.34 -11.26 2.95
C LYS A 209 2.97 -10.79 3.43
N PHE A 210 2.82 -10.59 4.74
CA PHE A 210 1.61 -10.00 5.34
C PHE A 210 1.28 -8.64 4.71
N GLY A 211 2.30 -7.79 4.53
CA GLY A 211 2.14 -6.49 3.88
C GLY A 211 1.50 -6.61 2.49
N GLY A 212 2.00 -7.52 1.66
CA GLY A 212 1.43 -7.78 0.33
C GLY A 212 -0.02 -8.26 0.37
N ASP A 213 -0.35 -9.11 1.34
CA ASP A 213 -1.71 -9.63 1.55
C ASP A 213 -2.71 -8.53 1.95
N TYR A 214 -2.24 -7.37 2.42
CA TYR A 214 -3.06 -6.22 2.81
C TYR A 214 -2.74 -4.94 2.04
N LYS A 215 -2.11 -5.06 0.86
CA LYS A 215 -1.77 -3.96 -0.07
C LYS A 215 -0.86 -2.90 0.56
N LEU A 216 -0.03 -3.28 1.52
CA LEU A 216 1.07 -2.44 1.99
C LEU A 216 2.23 -2.53 0.99
N ASN A 217 2.97 -1.43 0.81
CA ASN A 217 3.97 -1.33 -0.25
C ASN A 217 5.37 -0.95 0.22
N GLY A 218 5.64 -0.99 1.52
CA GLY A 218 6.97 -0.68 2.04
C GLY A 218 7.28 -1.29 3.39
N TYR A 219 8.49 -1.84 3.51
CA TYR A 219 9.12 -2.20 4.76
C TYR A 219 10.44 -1.44 4.87
N PHE A 220 10.55 -0.53 5.84
CA PHE A 220 11.74 0.25 6.11
C PHE A 220 12.67 -0.49 7.06
N TYR A 221 13.84 -0.82 6.56
CA TYR A 221 14.88 -1.47 7.31
C TYR A 221 15.79 -0.45 7.99
N ALA A 222 15.59 -0.23 9.27
CA ALA A 222 16.41 0.65 10.11
C ALA A 222 16.65 0.06 11.51
N PRO A 223 16.94 -1.27 11.65
CA PRO A 223 17.05 -1.91 12.96
C PRO A 223 18.27 -1.41 13.71
N LYS A 224 18.11 -1.14 14.99
CA LYS A 224 19.17 -0.57 15.83
C LYS A 224 20.32 -1.56 16.12
N ASP A 225 20.16 -2.85 15.83
CA ASP A 225 21.17 -3.89 15.96
C ASP A 225 22.05 -4.10 14.71
N ASP A 226 21.73 -3.46 13.58
CA ASP A 226 22.63 -3.47 12.42
C ASP A 226 23.64 -2.31 12.52
N PRO A 227 24.92 -2.58 12.88
CA PRO A 227 25.90 -1.51 13.00
C PRO A 227 26.25 -0.86 11.65
N LYS A 228 26.06 -1.55 10.53
CA LYS A 228 26.37 -1.04 9.18
C LYS A 228 25.27 -0.16 8.60
N HIS A 229 24.10 -0.19 9.21
CA HIS A 229 23.05 0.80 8.97
C HIS A 229 23.37 2.16 9.63
N ASN A 230 24.10 2.17 10.78
CA ASN A 230 24.38 3.39 11.55
C ASN A 230 25.85 3.55 11.96
N ALA A 231 26.30 2.99 13.09
CA ALA A 231 27.60 3.28 13.69
C ALA A 231 28.80 2.97 12.77
N LYS A 232 28.66 1.93 11.95
CA LYS A 232 29.66 1.47 10.98
C LYS A 232 29.21 1.67 9.53
N TRP A 233 28.47 2.72 9.28
CA TRP A 233 27.86 2.97 7.97
C TRP A 233 28.86 3.04 6.80
N ARG A 234 30.14 3.31 7.07
CA ARG A 234 31.20 3.31 6.05
C ARG A 234 31.68 1.92 5.65
N GLU A 235 31.35 0.87 6.41
CA GLU A 235 31.70 -0.51 6.07
C GLU A 235 30.66 -1.10 5.10
N LEU A 236 31.11 -1.73 4.04
CA LEU A 236 30.24 -2.51 3.15
C LEU A 236 29.79 -3.81 3.83
N TYR A 237 28.69 -4.37 3.39
CA TYR A 237 28.22 -5.67 3.85
C TYR A 237 29.11 -6.80 3.30
N THR A 238 29.32 -7.82 4.08
CA THR A 238 29.95 -9.08 3.66
C THR A 238 28.98 -9.89 2.79
N GLU A 239 29.48 -10.93 2.11
CA GLU A 239 28.63 -11.82 1.30
C GLU A 239 27.49 -12.45 2.08
N ASP A 240 27.78 -12.93 3.30
CA ASP A 240 26.77 -13.55 4.18
C ASP A 240 25.68 -12.54 4.64
N GLU A 241 26.08 -11.31 4.93
CA GLU A 241 25.15 -10.23 5.26
C GLU A 241 24.32 -9.83 4.05
N LEU A 242 24.95 -9.71 2.88
CA LEU A 242 24.26 -9.40 1.63
C LEU A 242 23.25 -10.48 1.23
N GLN A 243 23.52 -11.74 1.52
CA GLN A 243 22.56 -12.81 1.26
C GLN A 243 21.25 -12.55 2.02
N LYS A 244 21.32 -12.07 3.29
CA LYS A 244 20.11 -11.69 4.04
C LYS A 244 19.38 -10.50 3.42
N HIS A 245 20.10 -9.47 2.98
CA HIS A 245 19.49 -8.33 2.27
C HIS A 245 18.84 -8.78 0.95
N LYS A 246 19.46 -9.72 0.23
CA LYS A 246 18.89 -10.32 -0.97
C LYS A 246 17.57 -11.01 -0.69
N GLU A 247 17.51 -11.85 0.33
CA GLU A 247 16.28 -12.56 0.73
C GLU A 247 15.16 -11.58 1.08
N LEU A 248 15.46 -10.50 1.82
CA LEU A 248 14.51 -9.44 2.13
C LEU A 248 14.05 -8.69 0.86
N ALA A 249 14.96 -8.36 -0.03
CA ALA A 249 14.63 -7.69 -1.31
C ALA A 249 13.76 -8.59 -2.19
N GLU A 250 14.06 -9.88 -2.29
CA GLU A 250 13.26 -10.87 -3.03
C GLU A 250 11.86 -11.02 -2.44
N ALA A 251 11.74 -11.14 -1.11
CA ALA A 251 10.45 -11.21 -0.43
C ALA A 251 9.61 -9.94 -0.67
N GLY A 252 10.22 -8.76 -0.57
CA GLY A 252 9.56 -7.49 -0.84
C GLY A 252 9.14 -7.34 -2.30
N ASN A 253 9.97 -7.74 -3.26
CA ASN A 253 9.64 -7.71 -4.68
C ASN A 253 8.49 -8.68 -5.01
N LYS A 254 8.49 -9.87 -4.39
CA LYS A 254 7.44 -10.88 -4.57
C LYS A 254 6.09 -10.42 -4.03
N SER A 255 6.07 -9.81 -2.85
CA SER A 255 4.84 -9.38 -2.17
C SER A 255 4.38 -7.96 -2.53
N LYS A 256 5.17 -7.19 -3.29
CA LYS A 256 5.00 -5.75 -3.53
C LYS A 256 5.06 -4.88 -2.27
N CYS A 257 5.35 -5.47 -1.10
CA CYS A 257 5.73 -4.75 0.11
C CYS A 257 7.26 -4.58 0.12
N TYR A 258 7.73 -3.62 -0.67
CA TYR A 258 9.13 -3.47 -1.04
C TYR A 258 10.04 -3.24 0.16
N TYR A 259 11.20 -3.90 0.12
CA TYR A 259 12.29 -3.65 1.05
C TYR A 259 12.93 -2.30 0.75
N ILE A 260 12.83 -1.36 1.71
CA ILE A 260 13.41 -0.01 1.64
C ILE A 260 14.58 0.03 2.60
N TYR A 261 15.79 0.17 2.07
CA TYR A 261 16.97 0.28 2.92
C TYR A 261 17.15 1.70 3.40
N ALA A 262 17.16 1.90 4.72
CA ALA A 262 17.40 3.19 5.34
C ALA A 262 18.80 3.23 5.96
N LEU A 263 19.61 4.21 5.58
CA LEU A 263 20.96 4.45 6.13
C LEU A 263 20.92 5.64 7.09
N HIS A 264 21.55 5.50 8.27
CA HIS A 264 21.67 6.57 9.25
C HIS A 264 23.15 7.02 9.41
N PRO A 265 23.66 7.89 8.52
CA PRO A 265 25.07 8.22 8.49
C PRO A 265 25.43 9.45 9.37
N PHE A 266 24.62 9.76 10.39
CA PHE A 266 24.78 10.99 11.20
C PHE A 266 24.93 10.75 12.69
N MET A 267 24.41 9.68 13.26
CA MET A 267 24.37 9.45 14.70
C MET A 267 25.78 9.22 15.28
N HIS A 268 26.59 8.41 14.58
CA HIS A 268 27.95 8.10 15.00
C HIS A 268 28.89 8.34 13.82
N ASN A 269 29.95 9.13 14.04
CA ASN A 269 30.94 9.40 12.99
C ASN A 269 30.28 9.95 11.71
N ALA A 270 29.60 11.07 11.87
CA ALA A 270 28.77 11.69 10.83
C ALA A 270 29.52 11.94 9.51
N VAL A 271 28.76 12.02 8.40
CA VAL A 271 29.27 12.47 7.10
C VAL A 271 30.05 13.76 7.25
N ASN A 272 31.23 13.79 6.67
CA ASN A 272 32.09 14.96 6.67
C ASN A 272 31.80 15.85 5.45
N PHE A 273 31.23 17.01 5.68
CA PHE A 273 30.91 17.98 4.61
C PHE A 273 32.04 18.95 4.29
N GLY A 274 33.26 18.73 4.80
CA GLY A 274 34.50 19.42 4.42
C GLY A 274 35.27 18.64 3.35
N ASP A 275 36.60 18.61 3.51
CA ASP A 275 37.55 18.02 2.53
C ASP A 275 37.28 16.54 2.22
N ASN A 276 36.57 15.82 3.04
CA ASN A 276 36.27 14.41 2.86
C ASN A 276 34.85 14.13 2.34
N TYR A 277 34.09 15.15 1.95
CA TYR A 277 32.69 14.94 1.51
C TYR A 277 32.59 13.98 0.31
N ALA A 278 33.38 14.21 -0.73
CA ALA A 278 33.36 13.34 -1.92
C ALA A 278 33.69 11.87 -1.60
N ARG A 279 34.58 11.62 -0.61
CA ARG A 279 34.88 10.26 -0.16
C ARG A 279 33.68 9.64 0.56
N ASP A 280 33.04 10.38 1.47
CA ASP A 280 31.92 9.88 2.26
C ASP A 280 30.67 9.66 1.38
N LEU A 281 30.42 10.55 0.41
CA LEU A 281 29.39 10.38 -0.61
C LEU A 281 29.61 9.09 -1.40
N LYS A 282 30.84 8.89 -1.90
CA LYS A 282 31.18 7.66 -2.66
C LYS A 282 30.98 6.39 -1.84
N ILE A 283 31.26 6.41 -0.55
CA ILE A 283 31.01 5.26 0.33
C ILE A 283 29.50 4.94 0.45
N ILE A 284 28.64 5.97 0.52
CA ILE A 284 27.18 5.79 0.52
C ILE A 284 26.72 5.22 -0.82
N GLU A 285 27.20 5.78 -1.92
CA GLU A 285 26.93 5.28 -3.27
C GLU A 285 27.33 3.81 -3.43
N ASP A 286 28.54 3.42 -3.01
CA ASP A 286 29.04 2.05 -3.10
C ASP A 286 28.17 1.08 -2.28
N LYS A 287 27.74 1.50 -1.08
CA LYS A 287 26.83 0.71 -0.26
C LYS A 287 25.46 0.55 -0.92
N PHE A 288 24.89 1.61 -1.46
CA PHE A 288 23.60 1.55 -2.15
C PHE A 288 23.71 0.69 -3.41
N GLU A 289 24.78 0.81 -4.17
CA GLU A 289 25.01 0.00 -5.36
C GLU A 289 25.14 -1.49 -5.01
N GLN A 290 25.86 -1.84 -3.95
CA GLN A 290 25.95 -3.21 -3.42
C GLN A 290 24.56 -3.78 -3.11
N LEU A 291 23.66 -2.96 -2.55
CA LEU A 291 22.29 -3.35 -2.24
C LEU A 291 21.39 -3.39 -3.50
N MET A 292 21.60 -2.50 -4.47
CA MET A 292 20.91 -2.56 -5.78
C MET A 292 21.22 -3.89 -6.50
N GLN A 293 22.48 -4.35 -6.44
CA GLN A 293 22.91 -5.62 -7.04
C GLN A 293 22.17 -6.83 -6.48
N VAL A 294 21.69 -6.76 -5.25
CA VAL A 294 20.88 -7.82 -4.61
C VAL A 294 19.38 -7.54 -4.65
N GLY A 295 18.93 -6.54 -5.40
CA GLY A 295 17.52 -6.32 -5.71
C GLY A 295 16.79 -5.28 -4.86
N VAL A 296 17.49 -4.50 -4.03
CA VAL A 296 16.90 -3.35 -3.31
C VAL A 296 16.54 -2.25 -4.30
N LYS A 297 15.29 -1.76 -4.25
CA LYS A 297 14.77 -0.81 -5.23
C LYS A 297 14.49 0.59 -4.69
N GLN A 298 14.59 0.80 -3.38
CA GLN A 298 14.33 2.11 -2.78
C GLN A 298 15.22 2.33 -1.56
N PHE A 299 15.61 3.60 -1.35
CA PHE A 299 16.55 3.99 -0.31
C PHE A 299 16.03 5.18 0.49
N ALA A 300 16.46 5.22 1.76
CA ALA A 300 16.18 6.32 2.67
C ALA A 300 17.47 6.76 3.40
N ILE A 301 17.53 8.02 3.79
CA ILE A 301 18.56 8.57 4.68
C ILE A 301 17.87 9.04 5.95
N LEU A 302 18.41 8.63 7.09
CA LEU A 302 17.89 8.99 8.41
C LEU A 302 18.87 9.88 9.15
N ALA A 303 18.34 10.89 9.84
CA ALA A 303 19.08 11.80 10.72
C ALA A 303 18.33 12.02 12.07
N ASP A 304 17.31 11.17 12.34
CA ASP A 304 16.61 11.18 13.63
C ASP A 304 17.60 10.99 14.78
N ASP A 305 17.35 11.66 15.90
CA ASP A 305 18.18 11.64 17.12
C ASP A 305 19.64 12.07 16.93
N ALA A 306 19.98 12.66 15.79
CA ALA A 306 21.33 13.17 15.50
C ALA A 306 21.37 14.70 15.45
N ALA A 307 22.55 15.24 15.68
CA ALA A 307 22.77 16.67 15.46
C ALA A 307 22.86 16.99 13.96
N VAL A 308 22.34 18.15 13.56
CA VAL A 308 22.51 18.67 12.21
C VAL A 308 24.01 18.77 11.88
N PRO A 309 24.51 18.17 10.80
CA PRO A 309 25.94 18.14 10.47
C PRO A 309 26.52 19.54 10.38
N GLY A 310 27.54 19.83 11.23
CA GLY A 310 28.16 21.13 11.32
C GLY A 310 27.21 22.28 11.71
N GLY A 311 26.04 21.98 12.24
CA GLY A 311 24.99 22.97 12.53
C GLY A 311 24.40 23.64 11.28
N ASN A 312 24.67 23.09 10.08
CA ASN A 312 24.23 23.67 8.81
C ASN A 312 23.26 22.74 8.06
N PRO A 313 21.94 23.03 8.06
CA PRO A 313 20.95 22.20 7.35
C PRO A 313 21.16 22.11 5.83
N GLN A 314 21.91 23.03 5.21
CA GLN A 314 22.25 22.97 3.80
C GLN A 314 23.04 21.71 3.45
N ASN A 315 23.76 21.13 4.41
CA ASN A 315 24.46 19.86 4.26
C ASN A 315 23.52 18.70 3.93
N TYR A 316 22.32 18.67 4.52
CA TYR A 316 21.29 17.70 4.15
C TYR A 316 20.81 17.87 2.71
N VAL A 317 20.58 19.13 2.30
CA VAL A 317 20.16 19.45 0.93
C VAL A 317 21.21 19.01 -0.07
N THR A 318 22.48 19.27 0.20
CA THR A 318 23.60 18.85 -0.65
C THR A 318 23.63 17.33 -0.79
N LEU A 319 23.67 16.58 0.32
CA LEU A 319 23.74 15.12 0.28
C LEU A 319 22.54 14.49 -0.44
N MET A 320 21.34 14.94 -0.12
CA MET A 320 20.12 14.37 -0.71
C MET A 320 20.00 14.69 -2.19
N THR A 321 20.44 15.87 -2.62
CA THR A 321 20.49 16.24 -4.05
C THR A 321 21.49 15.35 -4.80
N ASP A 322 22.70 15.24 -4.30
CA ASP A 322 23.75 14.43 -4.95
C ASP A 322 23.34 12.95 -5.05
N LEU A 323 22.80 12.37 -3.97
CA LEU A 323 22.31 10.99 -3.98
C LEU A 323 21.13 10.80 -4.93
N THR A 324 20.18 11.74 -4.96
CA THR A 324 19.02 11.66 -5.86
C THR A 324 19.45 11.71 -7.33
N GLU A 325 20.39 12.61 -7.68
CA GLU A 325 20.94 12.70 -9.03
C GLU A 325 21.71 11.42 -9.40
N TRP A 326 22.53 10.91 -8.50
CA TRP A 326 23.26 9.67 -8.71
C TRP A 326 22.32 8.46 -8.92
N ILE A 327 21.27 8.28 -8.08
CA ILE A 327 20.31 7.20 -8.23
C ILE A 327 19.61 7.26 -9.61
N LYS A 328 19.28 8.45 -10.11
CA LYS A 328 18.69 8.59 -11.45
C LYS A 328 19.60 8.00 -12.53
N THR A 329 20.92 8.15 -12.40
CA THR A 329 21.87 7.57 -13.38
C THR A 329 21.87 6.04 -13.35
N LYS A 330 21.47 5.43 -12.22
CA LYS A 330 21.46 3.98 -12.03
C LYS A 330 20.17 3.29 -12.51
N GLN A 331 19.11 4.02 -12.80
CA GLN A 331 17.82 3.45 -13.19
C GLN A 331 17.87 2.62 -14.47
N SER A 332 18.76 2.95 -15.41
CA SER A 332 18.94 2.16 -16.63
C SER A 332 19.65 0.82 -16.39
N GLU A 333 20.45 0.73 -15.33
CA GLU A 333 21.22 -0.47 -14.96
C GLU A 333 20.39 -1.39 -14.04
N TYR A 334 19.55 -0.80 -13.17
CA TYR A 334 18.74 -1.52 -12.19
C TYR A 334 17.24 -1.32 -12.45
N PRO A 335 16.58 -2.18 -13.22
CA PRO A 335 15.17 -2.05 -13.56
C PRO A 335 14.25 -2.00 -12.32
N GLY A 336 13.36 -1.02 -12.29
CA GLY A 336 12.44 -0.80 -11.18
C GLY A 336 13.05 -0.05 -9.98
N LEU A 337 14.31 0.41 -10.08
CA LEU A 337 14.91 1.30 -9.09
C LEU A 337 14.13 2.61 -9.03
N LYS A 338 13.69 2.98 -7.84
CA LYS A 338 12.95 4.21 -7.58
C LYS A 338 13.93 5.37 -7.34
N SER A 339 13.72 6.49 -8.01
CA SER A 339 14.53 7.71 -7.81
C SER A 339 13.99 8.59 -6.68
N ASP A 340 12.79 8.30 -6.18
CA ASP A 340 12.23 8.97 -5.02
C ASP A 340 12.85 8.42 -3.74
N MET A 341 13.61 9.29 -3.07
CA MET A 341 14.23 9.00 -1.78
C MET A 341 13.36 9.49 -0.62
N ILE A 342 13.60 8.90 0.54
CA ILE A 342 12.95 9.29 1.77
C ILE A 342 14.02 9.82 2.72
N PHE A 343 13.76 10.98 3.33
CA PHE A 343 14.68 11.64 4.24
C PHE A 343 14.00 11.93 5.58
N CYS A 344 14.57 11.40 6.67
CA CYS A 344 14.18 11.76 8.02
C CYS A 344 15.15 12.82 8.57
N PRO A 345 14.73 14.08 8.74
CA PRO A 345 15.58 15.15 9.27
C PRO A 345 15.81 15.01 10.78
N ALA A 346 16.73 15.80 11.35
CA ALA A 346 16.89 15.90 12.79
C ALA A 346 15.63 16.50 13.44
N ASP A 347 14.97 17.45 12.78
CA ASP A 347 13.68 18.03 13.21
C ASP A 347 12.46 17.21 12.70
N TYR A 348 12.48 15.90 12.89
CA TYR A 348 11.39 15.00 12.49
C TYR A 348 10.13 15.16 13.38
N MET A 349 10.25 15.77 14.55
CA MET A 349 9.15 16.04 15.49
C MET A 349 8.58 17.46 15.36
N GLY A 350 9.08 18.24 14.42
CA GLY A 350 8.69 19.62 14.21
C GLY A 350 7.35 19.79 13.50
N ASN A 351 7.06 21.04 13.16
CA ASN A 351 5.84 21.40 12.44
C ASN A 351 6.12 22.15 11.12
N GLY A 352 7.34 22.04 10.62
CA GLY A 352 7.77 22.69 9.39
C GLY A 352 8.26 24.15 9.56
N SER A 353 8.28 24.73 10.77
CA SER A 353 8.62 26.16 10.96
C SER A 353 10.07 26.44 11.32
N SER A 354 10.85 25.44 11.71
CA SER A 354 12.25 25.62 12.10
C SER A 354 13.14 26.06 10.93
N ALA A 355 14.31 26.64 11.25
CA ALA A 355 15.29 27.02 10.24
C ALA A 355 15.77 25.78 9.42
N GLU A 356 15.91 24.63 10.06
CA GLU A 356 16.21 23.37 9.39
C GLU A 356 15.15 23.05 8.34
N MET A 357 13.89 22.95 8.75
CA MET A 357 12.79 22.61 7.85
C MET A 357 12.61 23.61 6.71
N GLN A 358 12.77 24.92 6.98
CA GLN A 358 12.70 25.94 5.92
C GLN A 358 13.85 25.79 4.90
N THR A 359 15.03 25.34 5.33
CA THR A 359 16.14 25.01 4.41
C THR A 359 15.81 23.79 3.56
N LEU A 360 15.17 22.76 4.14
CA LEU A 360 14.78 21.53 3.45
C LEU A 360 13.73 21.73 2.34
N LYS A 361 13.10 22.90 2.22
CA LYS A 361 12.28 23.25 1.05
C LYS A 361 13.06 23.21 -0.26
N GLN A 362 14.38 23.32 -0.20
CA GLN A 362 15.28 23.25 -1.37
C GLN A 362 15.55 21.82 -1.85
N LEU A 363 15.09 20.80 -1.10
CA LEU A 363 15.22 19.40 -1.54
C LEU A 363 14.46 19.16 -2.85
N PRO A 364 14.97 18.27 -3.72
CA PRO A 364 14.24 17.83 -4.91
C PRO A 364 12.81 17.39 -4.55
N ASP A 365 11.84 17.64 -5.43
CA ASP A 365 10.44 17.27 -5.20
C ASP A 365 10.24 15.76 -5.04
N SER A 366 11.15 14.96 -5.61
CA SER A 366 11.17 13.50 -5.46
C SER A 366 11.61 13.03 -4.07
N VAL A 367 12.12 13.91 -3.20
CA VAL A 367 12.52 13.55 -1.83
C VAL A 367 11.35 13.77 -0.87
N SER A 368 10.88 12.69 -0.25
CA SER A 368 9.85 12.75 0.80
C SER A 368 10.49 13.09 2.16
N ILE A 369 9.88 14.00 2.92
CA ILE A 369 10.39 14.44 4.23
C ILE A 369 9.56 13.80 5.34
N VAL A 370 10.24 13.04 6.21
CA VAL A 370 9.62 12.32 7.33
C VAL A 370 9.23 13.26 8.45
N GLN A 371 8.05 13.04 9.03
CA GLN A 371 7.55 13.72 10.24
C GLN A 371 6.74 12.77 11.11
N THR A 372 6.71 13.01 12.42
CA THR A 372 5.97 12.21 13.40
C THR A 372 4.72 12.92 13.96
N GLY A 373 4.27 14.01 13.32
CA GLY A 373 3.04 14.71 13.70
C GLY A 373 3.22 15.78 14.80
N GLY A 374 4.32 16.54 14.78
CA GLY A 374 4.58 17.65 15.70
C GLY A 374 5.12 17.26 17.08
N ARG A 375 5.29 16.00 17.34
CA ARG A 375 5.90 15.38 18.54
C ARG A 375 6.24 13.92 18.26
N ILE A 376 7.00 13.25 19.11
CA ILE A 376 7.41 11.84 18.92
C ILE A 376 6.19 10.94 18.64
N TRP A 377 5.17 10.99 19.48
CA TRP A 377 3.89 10.30 19.30
C TRP A 377 2.82 11.31 18.87
N GLY A 378 2.99 11.85 17.68
CA GLY A 378 2.06 12.80 17.10
C GLY A 378 0.81 12.14 16.54
N GLU A 379 -0.17 12.99 16.26
CA GLU A 379 -1.40 12.59 15.58
C GLU A 379 -1.30 12.89 14.09
N VAL A 380 -1.80 12.00 13.26
CA VAL A 380 -1.90 12.20 11.82
C VAL A 380 -3.31 12.69 11.51
N GLY A 381 -3.40 13.88 10.95
CA GLY A 381 -4.68 14.50 10.63
C GLY A 381 -4.54 15.93 10.16
N PRO A 382 -5.65 16.58 9.75
CA PRO A 382 -5.62 17.93 9.17
C PRO A 382 -4.99 18.98 10.10
N SER A 383 -5.12 18.84 11.42
CA SER A 383 -4.54 19.78 12.40
C SER A 383 -3.01 19.86 12.33
N PHE A 384 -2.34 18.81 11.88
CA PHE A 384 -0.89 18.81 11.63
C PHE A 384 -0.60 18.96 10.14
N ASN A 385 -1.25 18.18 9.28
CA ASN A 385 -0.90 18.08 7.87
C ASN A 385 -1.12 19.38 7.10
N ASP A 386 -2.24 20.08 7.33
CA ASP A 386 -2.54 21.32 6.61
C ASP A 386 -1.54 22.44 6.93
N PRO A 387 -1.27 22.78 8.20
CA PRO A 387 -0.24 23.77 8.52
C PRO A 387 1.17 23.36 8.09
N PHE A 388 1.50 22.06 8.10
CA PHE A 388 2.78 21.57 7.60
C PHE A 388 2.89 21.80 6.10
N TYR A 389 1.87 21.41 5.33
CA TYR A 389 1.83 21.62 3.89
C TYR A 389 1.93 23.11 3.51
N GLU A 390 1.18 23.98 4.19
CA GLU A 390 1.25 25.43 3.97
C GLU A 390 2.67 25.98 4.17
N ARG A 391 3.40 25.48 5.18
CA ARG A 391 4.76 25.94 5.49
C ARG A 391 5.80 25.35 4.55
N MET A 392 5.67 24.09 4.19
CA MET A 392 6.69 23.34 3.44
C MET A 392 6.46 23.31 1.92
N GLY A 393 5.22 23.55 1.46
CA GLY A 393 4.85 23.41 0.04
C GLY A 393 4.82 21.96 -0.46
N ARG A 394 4.90 20.98 0.43
CA ARG A 394 4.84 19.54 0.16
C ARG A 394 4.24 18.78 1.35
N PRO A 395 3.60 17.62 1.12
CA PRO A 395 3.06 16.81 2.21
C PRO A 395 4.19 16.23 3.07
N ALA A 396 3.87 15.94 4.34
CA ALA A 396 4.74 15.16 5.20
C ALA A 396 4.69 13.66 4.81
N PHE A 397 5.84 13.00 4.90
CA PHE A 397 5.89 11.54 4.93
C PHE A 397 5.75 11.11 6.40
N MET A 398 4.60 10.52 6.77
CA MET A 398 4.29 10.26 8.17
C MET A 398 4.96 8.98 8.67
N TRP A 399 5.83 9.13 9.67
CA TRP A 399 6.31 8.04 10.51
C TRP A 399 5.46 8.01 11.79
N ILE A 400 4.56 7.06 11.86
CA ILE A 400 3.63 6.92 12.98
C ILE A 400 4.25 5.99 14.02
N ASN A 401 4.63 6.53 15.19
CA ASN A 401 5.14 5.75 16.32
C ASN A 401 4.00 5.02 17.04
N TRP A 402 3.30 4.16 16.32
CA TRP A 402 2.22 3.33 16.84
C TRP A 402 2.18 2.00 16.05
N PRO A 403 2.09 0.87 16.71
CA PRO A 403 2.40 0.65 18.11
C PRO A 403 3.92 0.73 18.32
N CYS A 404 4.37 1.57 19.22
CA CYS A 404 5.79 1.69 19.55
C CYS A 404 6.05 1.11 20.93
N SER A 405 7.03 0.22 21.03
CA SER A 405 7.39 -0.49 22.25
C SER A 405 8.84 -0.24 22.66
N ASP A 406 9.37 0.95 22.37
CA ASP A 406 10.73 1.33 22.72
C ASP A 406 11.06 1.00 24.17
N ASN A 407 12.12 0.17 24.35
CA ASN A 407 12.63 -0.22 25.67
C ASN A 407 11.60 -0.91 26.57
N THR A 408 10.44 -1.32 26.09
CA THR A 408 9.49 -2.12 26.88
C THR A 408 9.93 -3.57 26.93
N LYS A 409 9.88 -4.17 28.12
CA LYS A 409 10.21 -5.58 28.34
C LYS A 409 8.99 -6.50 28.29
N ASP A 410 7.81 -5.92 28.41
CA ASP A 410 6.57 -6.63 28.73
C ASP A 410 5.59 -6.73 27.55
N GLY A 411 6.09 -6.57 26.32
CA GLY A 411 5.30 -6.77 25.11
C GLY A 411 4.85 -5.48 24.45
N LEU A 412 4.21 -5.64 23.32
CA LEU A 412 3.75 -4.57 22.45
C LEU A 412 2.47 -3.95 23.00
N ILE A 413 2.45 -2.61 23.13
CA ILE A 413 1.22 -1.89 23.48
C ILE A 413 0.36 -1.79 22.23
N MET A 414 -0.72 -2.56 22.19
CA MET A 414 -1.67 -2.59 21.09
C MET A 414 -2.92 -1.79 21.44
N GLY A 415 -3.12 -0.68 20.77
CA GLY A 415 -4.35 0.10 20.80
C GLY A 415 -4.99 0.20 19.42
N GLY A 416 -6.17 0.80 19.30
CA GLY A 416 -6.75 1.09 17.99
C GLY A 416 -5.98 2.21 17.27
N ALA A 417 -5.81 2.09 15.94
CA ALA A 417 -5.10 3.09 15.14
C ALA A 417 -5.78 4.47 15.14
N GLU A 418 -7.07 4.52 15.44
CA GLU A 418 -7.86 5.75 15.61
C GLU A 418 -7.34 6.67 16.73
N ALA A 419 -6.50 6.14 17.62
CA ALA A 419 -5.81 6.97 18.62
C ALA A 419 -4.87 8.00 17.98
N VAL A 420 -4.28 7.66 16.83
CA VAL A 420 -3.29 8.48 16.11
C VAL A 420 -3.76 8.93 14.73
N LEU A 421 -4.56 8.12 14.02
CA LEU A 421 -5.15 8.47 12.74
C LEU A 421 -6.50 9.17 12.96
N LYS A 422 -6.63 10.38 12.48
CA LYS A 422 -7.86 11.18 12.61
C LYS A 422 -8.66 11.17 11.32
N PRO A 423 -10.00 11.30 11.38
CA PRO A 423 -10.82 11.42 10.17
C PRO A 423 -10.32 12.52 9.24
N ASN A 424 -10.42 12.30 7.94
CA ASN A 424 -9.99 13.22 6.88
C ASN A 424 -8.47 13.50 6.92
N THR A 425 -7.68 12.49 7.25
CA THR A 425 -6.22 12.58 7.22
C THR A 425 -5.70 12.66 5.78
#